data_320859cc35d1aad8edcb4e9486630bea
#
_entry.id   320859cc35d1aad8edcb4e9486630bea
#
_cell.length_a   1.000
_cell.length_b   1.000
_cell.length_c   1.000
_cell.angle_alpha   90.00
_cell.angle_beta   90.00
_cell.angle_gamma   90.00
#
_symmetry.space_group_name_H-M   'P 1'
#
loop_
_entity.id
_entity.type
_entity.pdbx_description
1 polymer ?
#
loop_
_entity_poly.entity_id
_entity_poly.type
_entity_poly.pdbx_seq_one_letter_code
_entity_poly.pdbx_strand_id
1 'polypeptide(L)'
;MISLRIKNTKTFMSHLLVKDTFDNFLLSEADIKTSCSHSIDGQINRAFYSDEEWETLEGDARRYELWLNQKPFCFSLIKGSKVPSSMKIVMLMSTKDTEALLSQIEAGLSTDNINGLFINIRYQEGHADIITGTSLNIFSLDKTLDTAFDSYIKKFLADKGLEFE
;
A
#
# COMPACT_ATOMS: atom_id res chain seq x y z
N MET A 1 12.49 -1.43 -8.37
CA MET A 1 11.39 -0.46 -8.52
C MET A 1 10.86 -0.51 -9.94
N ILE A 2 9.56 -0.72 -10.08
CA ILE A 2 8.88 -0.72 -11.38
C ILE A 2 7.67 0.21 -11.32
N SER A 3 7.23 0.65 -12.48
CA SER A 3 5.98 1.39 -12.64
C SER A 3 5.08 0.59 -13.59
N LEU A 4 3.87 0.31 -13.13
CA LEU A 4 2.90 -0.48 -13.86
C LEU A 4 1.67 0.39 -14.14
N ARG A 5 1.36 0.59 -15.41
CA ARG A 5 0.14 1.29 -15.81
C ARG A 5 -1.04 0.33 -15.88
N ILE A 6 -2.08 0.64 -15.14
CA ILE A 6 -3.31 -0.18 -15.12
C ILE A 6 -4.07 0.04 -16.41
N LYS A 7 -4.48 -1.04 -17.08
CA LYS A 7 -5.21 -0.97 -18.34
C LYS A 7 -6.66 -0.56 -18.16
N ASN A 8 -7.34 -1.09 -17.14
CA ASN A 8 -8.73 -0.75 -16.85
C ASN A 8 -8.83 -0.03 -15.50
N THR A 9 -8.77 1.28 -15.53
CA THR A 9 -8.78 2.13 -14.35
C THR A 9 -10.05 1.94 -13.51
N LYS A 10 -11.22 1.82 -14.16
CA LYS A 10 -12.49 1.65 -13.47
C LYS A 10 -12.54 0.36 -12.66
N THR A 11 -12.11 -0.75 -13.26
CA THR A 11 -12.03 -2.05 -12.57
C THR A 11 -11.05 -1.97 -11.40
N PHE A 12 -9.90 -1.35 -11.61
CA PHE A 12 -8.90 -1.16 -10.57
C PHE A 12 -9.44 -0.35 -9.39
N MET A 13 -10.14 0.74 -9.66
CA MET A 13 -10.73 1.57 -8.60
C MET A 13 -11.76 0.80 -7.77
N SER A 14 -12.52 -0.09 -8.41
CA SER A 14 -13.43 -1.00 -7.71
C SER A 14 -12.67 -1.96 -6.78
N HIS A 15 -11.56 -2.53 -7.24
CA HIS A 15 -10.70 -3.38 -6.41
C HIS A 15 -10.09 -2.64 -5.23
N LEU A 16 -9.69 -1.39 -5.45
CA LEU A 16 -9.05 -0.57 -4.44
C LEU A 16 -10.02 -0.11 -3.34
N LEU A 17 -11.20 0.35 -3.74
CA LEU A 17 -12.11 1.10 -2.85
C LEU A 17 -13.34 0.32 -2.39
N VAL A 18 -13.70 -0.76 -3.08
CA VAL A 18 -14.94 -1.51 -2.79
C VAL A 18 -14.64 -2.95 -2.41
N LYS A 19 -13.84 -3.65 -3.22
CA LYS A 19 -13.52 -5.06 -3.00
C LYS A 19 -12.45 -5.22 -1.92
N ASP A 20 -12.21 -6.47 -1.52
CA ASP A 20 -11.25 -6.82 -0.46
C ASP A 20 -9.81 -7.02 -0.95
N THR A 21 -9.55 -6.73 -2.21
CA THR A 21 -8.27 -7.02 -2.87
C THR A 21 -7.05 -6.50 -2.11
N PHE A 22 -7.11 -5.26 -1.61
CA PHE A 22 -5.99 -4.61 -0.93
C PHE A 22 -6.14 -4.54 0.59
N ASP A 23 -7.12 -5.25 1.15
CA ASP A 23 -7.48 -5.12 2.57
C ASP A 23 -6.37 -5.55 3.54
N ASN A 24 -5.45 -6.41 3.11
CA ASN A 24 -4.34 -6.87 3.95
C ASN A 24 -3.12 -5.93 3.92
N PHE A 25 -3.16 -4.89 3.09
CA PHE A 25 -2.09 -3.89 3.08
C PHE A 25 -2.28 -2.89 4.22
N LEU A 26 -1.16 -2.33 4.66
CA LEU A 26 -1.14 -1.23 5.62
C LEU A 26 -1.17 0.09 4.85
N LEU A 27 -1.73 1.12 5.45
CA LEU A 27 -1.79 2.46 4.87
C LEU A 27 -0.67 3.33 5.45
N SER A 28 0.21 3.83 4.59
CA SER A 28 1.19 4.84 4.96
C SER A 28 0.59 6.25 4.86
N GLU A 29 0.05 6.59 3.69
CA GLU A 29 -0.60 7.88 3.47
C GLU A 29 -1.60 7.79 2.33
N ALA A 30 -2.60 8.68 2.36
CA ALA A 30 -3.53 8.87 1.26
C ALA A 30 -3.79 10.36 1.06
N ASP A 31 -3.60 10.83 -0.17
CA ASP A 31 -3.90 12.20 -0.57
C ASP A 31 -4.91 12.15 -1.71
N ILE A 32 -6.04 12.82 -1.53
CA ILE A 32 -7.14 12.84 -2.50
C ILE A 32 -7.54 14.28 -2.76
N LYS A 33 -7.47 14.69 -4.02
CA LYS A 33 -7.86 16.03 -4.46
C LYS A 33 -9.18 15.99 -5.20
N THR A 34 -10.16 16.62 -4.60
CA THR A 34 -11.48 16.89 -5.19
C THR A 34 -11.63 18.40 -5.35
N SER A 35 -12.73 19.01 -4.85
CA SER A 35 -12.84 20.47 -4.75
C SER A 35 -11.84 21.05 -3.74
N CYS A 36 -11.35 20.24 -2.83
CA CYS A 36 -10.28 20.57 -1.89
C CYS A 36 -9.39 19.35 -1.69
N SER A 37 -8.28 19.51 -0.99
CA SER A 37 -7.32 18.44 -0.74
C SER A 37 -7.60 17.78 0.60
N HIS A 38 -7.59 16.45 0.60
CA HIS A 38 -7.75 15.62 1.80
C HIS A 38 -6.52 14.76 1.97
N SER A 39 -5.95 14.75 3.18
CA SER A 39 -4.78 13.93 3.50
C SER A 39 -5.07 13.06 4.71
N ILE A 40 -4.68 11.80 4.62
CA ILE A 40 -4.74 10.83 5.71
C ILE A 40 -3.31 10.32 5.95
N ASP A 41 -2.82 10.49 7.18
CA ASP A 41 -1.58 9.88 7.63
C ASP A 41 -1.92 8.55 8.31
N GLY A 42 -1.42 7.45 7.75
CA GLY A 42 -1.70 6.10 8.27
C GLY A 42 -0.81 5.68 9.43
N GLN A 43 0.17 6.49 9.82
CA GLN A 43 1.00 6.16 10.98
C GLN A 43 0.15 6.17 12.26
N ILE A 44 0.34 5.15 13.09
CA ILE A 44 -0.42 5.03 14.34
C ILE A 44 0.01 6.15 15.31
N ASN A 45 -0.99 6.85 15.82
CA ASN A 45 -0.81 7.90 16.81
C ASN A 45 -0.85 7.31 18.21
N ARG A 46 0.32 7.11 18.83
CA ARG A 46 0.43 6.53 20.19
C ARG A 46 -0.41 7.30 21.20
N ALA A 47 -0.49 8.63 21.08
CA ALA A 47 -1.18 9.49 22.03
C ALA A 47 -2.70 9.28 22.04
N PHE A 48 -3.27 8.68 21.01
CA PHE A 48 -4.70 8.35 20.97
C PHE A 48 -5.08 7.20 21.89
N TYR A 49 -4.12 6.36 22.27
CA TYR A 49 -4.35 5.15 23.04
C TYR A 49 -3.94 5.36 24.50
N SER A 50 -4.72 4.77 25.43
CA SER A 50 -4.28 4.62 26.82
C SER A 50 -3.15 3.58 26.88
N ASP A 51 -2.41 3.53 27.99
CA ASP A 51 -1.37 2.52 28.17
C ASP A 51 -1.94 1.10 28.12
N GLU A 52 -3.14 0.90 28.70
CA GLU A 52 -3.82 -0.39 28.67
C GLU A 52 -4.22 -0.80 27.26
N GLU A 53 -4.80 0.11 26.49
CA GLU A 53 -5.16 -0.13 25.09
C GLU A 53 -3.93 -0.42 24.24
N TRP A 54 -2.83 0.32 24.46
CA TRP A 54 -1.59 0.13 23.73
C TRP A 54 -1.01 -1.25 23.93
N GLU A 55 -1.07 -1.79 25.15
CA GLU A 55 -0.58 -3.13 25.46
C GLU A 55 -1.37 -4.23 24.72
N THR A 56 -2.59 -3.95 24.29
CA THR A 56 -3.39 -4.90 23.49
C THR A 56 -2.97 -4.92 22.02
N LEU A 57 -2.24 -3.90 21.54
CA LEU A 57 -1.78 -3.82 20.17
C LEU A 57 -0.41 -4.48 20.02
N GLU A 58 -0.23 -5.18 18.90
CA GLU A 58 1.02 -5.88 18.59
C GLU A 58 1.44 -5.65 17.14
N GLY A 59 2.76 -5.69 16.89
CA GLY A 59 3.33 -5.67 15.54
C GLY A 59 2.89 -4.47 14.72
N ASP A 60 2.37 -4.75 13.53
CA ASP A 60 1.97 -3.71 12.57
C ASP A 60 0.91 -2.76 13.12
N ALA A 61 0.03 -3.23 14.01
CA ALA A 61 -1.01 -2.42 14.62
C ALA A 61 -0.46 -1.25 15.45
N ARG A 62 0.82 -1.30 15.84
CA ARG A 62 1.53 -0.20 16.50
C ARG A 62 2.23 0.75 15.55
N ARG A 63 2.27 0.42 14.25
CA ARG A 63 3.01 1.17 13.25
C ARG A 63 2.11 1.91 12.27
N TYR A 64 1.22 1.20 11.64
CA TYR A 64 0.36 1.73 10.59
C TYR A 64 -1.06 1.19 10.68
N GLU A 65 -2.00 2.01 10.25
CA GLU A 65 -3.41 1.61 10.13
C GLU A 65 -3.58 0.66 8.95
N LEU A 66 -4.56 -0.24 9.06
CA LEU A 66 -4.95 -1.09 7.94
C LEU A 66 -5.69 -0.28 6.88
N TRP A 67 -5.40 -0.55 5.61
CA TRP A 67 -6.17 0.04 4.51
C TRP A 67 -7.66 -0.26 4.65
N LEU A 68 -8.01 -1.47 5.07
CA LEU A 68 -9.39 -1.90 5.31
C LEU A 68 -10.17 -0.90 6.17
N ASN A 69 -9.54 -0.34 7.21
CA ASN A 69 -10.20 0.57 8.14
C ASN A 69 -10.39 1.98 7.57
N GLN A 70 -9.52 2.41 6.67
CA GLN A 70 -9.56 3.76 6.08
C GLN A 70 -10.23 3.79 4.70
N LYS A 71 -10.36 2.66 4.05
CA LYS A 71 -10.98 2.52 2.73
C LYS A 71 -12.37 3.17 2.65
N PRO A 72 -13.28 2.99 3.62
CA PRO A 72 -14.61 3.61 3.55
C PRO A 72 -14.56 5.14 3.53
N PHE A 73 -13.63 5.75 4.24
CA PHE A 73 -13.47 7.20 4.26
C PHE A 73 -12.97 7.71 2.90
N CYS A 74 -11.98 7.04 2.32
CA CYS A 74 -11.50 7.37 0.99
C CYS A 74 -12.58 7.20 -0.07
N PHE A 75 -13.35 6.12 0.00
CA PHE A 75 -14.48 5.91 -0.89
C PHE A 75 -15.51 7.03 -0.78
N SER A 76 -15.81 7.49 0.43
CA SER A 76 -16.73 8.60 0.66
C SER A 76 -16.28 9.91 0.01
N LEU A 77 -14.99 10.16 -0.03
CA LEU A 77 -14.41 11.34 -0.69
C LEU A 77 -14.49 11.26 -2.21
N ILE A 78 -14.41 10.05 -2.76
CA ILE A 78 -14.28 9.81 -4.20
C ILE A 78 -15.65 9.56 -4.87
N LYS A 79 -16.59 8.96 -4.13
CA LYS A 79 -17.91 8.67 -4.68
C LYS A 79 -18.64 9.96 -5.05
N GLY A 80 -19.33 9.93 -6.17
CA GLY A 80 -20.10 11.06 -6.64
C GLY A 80 -20.13 11.11 -8.16
N SER A 81 -20.72 12.18 -8.70
CA SER A 81 -20.86 12.36 -10.13
C SER A 81 -19.57 12.86 -10.80
N LYS A 82 -18.61 13.31 -10.01
CA LYS A 82 -17.37 13.89 -10.52
C LYS A 82 -16.18 13.16 -9.91
N VAL A 83 -15.29 12.68 -10.77
CA VAL A 83 -14.06 11.98 -10.35
C VAL A 83 -13.07 12.96 -9.71
N PRO A 84 -12.21 12.50 -8.78
CA PRO A 84 -11.16 13.35 -8.23
C PRO A 84 -10.19 13.80 -9.31
N SER A 85 -9.56 14.97 -9.11
CA SER A 85 -8.53 15.46 -10.04
C SER A 85 -7.24 14.66 -9.94
N SER A 86 -6.89 14.20 -8.74
CA SER A 86 -5.76 13.33 -8.50
C SER A 86 -5.91 12.57 -7.19
N MET A 87 -5.19 11.47 -7.09
CA MET A 87 -5.16 10.63 -5.90
C MET A 87 -3.78 9.98 -5.79
N LYS A 88 -3.28 9.93 -4.56
CA LYS A 88 -2.04 9.21 -4.24
C LYS A 88 -2.31 8.40 -2.97
N ILE A 89 -2.13 7.09 -3.05
CA ILE A 89 -2.27 6.20 -1.89
C ILE A 89 -1.00 5.38 -1.80
N VAL A 90 -0.30 5.49 -0.68
CA VAL A 90 0.91 4.71 -0.41
C VAL A 90 0.58 3.66 0.63
N MET A 91 0.74 2.41 0.24
CA MET A 91 0.52 1.25 1.09
C MET A 91 1.82 0.46 1.25
N LEU A 92 1.88 -0.37 2.27
CA LEU A 92 3.00 -1.29 2.45
C LEU A 92 2.50 -2.67 2.84
N MET A 93 3.30 -3.68 2.50
CA MET A 93 3.02 -5.06 2.89
C MET A 93 3.05 -5.20 4.40
N SER A 94 2.18 -6.06 4.93
CA SER A 94 2.24 -6.47 6.32
C SER A 94 3.59 -7.15 6.63
N THR A 95 4.00 -7.13 7.88
CA THR A 95 5.21 -7.83 8.32
C THR A 95 5.12 -9.33 8.00
N LYS A 96 3.95 -9.93 8.19
CA LYS A 96 3.72 -11.34 7.88
C LYS A 96 3.98 -11.66 6.42
N ASP A 97 3.44 -10.87 5.50
CA ASP A 97 3.65 -11.09 4.06
C ASP A 97 5.08 -10.79 3.64
N THR A 98 5.72 -9.81 4.27
CA THR A 98 7.14 -9.51 4.07
C THR A 98 8.02 -10.67 4.50
N GLU A 99 7.76 -11.28 5.65
CA GLU A 99 8.47 -12.46 6.13
C GLU A 99 8.30 -13.64 5.17
N ALA A 100 7.08 -13.85 4.68
CA ALA A 100 6.79 -14.91 3.72
C ALA A 100 7.58 -14.73 2.42
N LEU A 101 7.68 -13.51 1.93
CA LEU A 101 8.47 -13.19 0.73
C LEU A 101 9.97 -13.44 0.97
N LEU A 102 10.50 -12.96 2.10
CA LEU A 102 11.90 -13.17 2.46
C LEU A 102 12.26 -14.64 2.57
N SER A 103 11.36 -15.49 3.06
CA SER A 103 11.60 -16.93 3.20
C SER A 103 11.78 -17.65 1.86
N GLN A 104 11.34 -17.03 0.75
CA GLN A 104 11.42 -17.58 -0.60
C GLN A 104 12.66 -17.15 -1.37
N ILE A 105 13.47 -16.28 -0.80
CA ILE A 105 14.66 -15.71 -1.46
C ILE A 105 15.88 -15.79 -0.55
N GLU A 106 17.07 -15.68 -1.16
CA GLU A 106 18.34 -15.66 -0.43
C GLU A 106 18.94 -14.24 -0.52
N ALA A 107 18.38 -13.31 0.23
CA ALA A 107 18.80 -11.91 0.22
C ALA A 107 19.73 -11.54 1.39
N GLY A 108 19.92 -12.44 2.36
CA GLY A 108 20.72 -12.14 3.55
C GLY A 108 20.14 -11.05 4.44
N LEU A 109 18.82 -10.80 4.33
CA LEU A 109 18.10 -9.77 5.06
C LEU A 109 17.10 -10.41 6.02
N SER A 110 16.87 -9.75 7.15
CA SER A 110 15.76 -10.05 8.05
C SER A 110 14.74 -8.91 7.99
N THR A 111 13.55 -9.12 8.54
CA THR A 111 12.52 -8.08 8.62
C THR A 111 13.00 -6.84 9.37
N ASP A 112 13.94 -6.99 10.31
CA ASP A 112 14.52 -5.87 11.04
C ASP A 112 15.33 -4.92 10.15
N ASN A 113 15.80 -5.38 9.01
CA ASN A 113 16.52 -4.57 8.03
C ASN A 113 15.60 -3.82 7.07
N ILE A 114 14.30 -4.10 7.08
CA ILE A 114 13.33 -3.58 6.11
C ILE A 114 12.42 -2.59 6.81
N ASN A 115 12.43 -1.32 6.35
CA ASN A 115 11.46 -0.32 6.79
C ASN A 115 10.09 -0.59 6.18
N GLY A 116 10.05 -1.06 4.95
CA GLY A 116 8.81 -1.42 4.27
C GLY A 116 9.00 -1.79 2.82
N LEU A 117 8.05 -2.58 2.32
CA LEU A 117 7.87 -2.86 0.91
C LEU A 117 6.60 -2.12 0.48
N PHE A 118 6.79 -1.06 -0.30
CA PHE A 118 5.76 -0.08 -0.59
C PHE A 118 5.20 -0.23 -1.98
N ILE A 119 3.89 0.02 -2.11
CA ILE A 119 3.25 0.33 -3.39
C ILE A 119 2.70 1.75 -3.33
N ASN A 120 3.01 2.54 -4.35
CA ASN A 120 2.51 3.90 -4.50
C ASN A 120 1.51 3.90 -5.64
N ILE A 121 0.23 4.05 -5.29
CA ILE A 121 -0.87 4.08 -6.24
C ILE A 121 -1.15 5.54 -6.57
N ARG A 122 -1.04 5.88 -7.84
CA ARG A 122 -1.29 7.25 -8.33
C ARG A 122 -2.38 7.24 -9.37
N TYR A 123 -3.34 8.11 -9.20
CA TYR A 123 -4.39 8.39 -10.18
C TYR A 123 -4.29 9.84 -10.62
N GLN A 124 -4.25 10.04 -11.92
CA GLN A 124 -4.23 11.38 -12.52
C GLN A 124 -4.69 11.29 -13.97
N GLU A 125 -5.52 12.24 -14.40
CA GLU A 125 -5.98 12.35 -15.78
C GLU A 125 -6.58 11.05 -16.35
N GLY A 126 -7.34 10.34 -15.52
CA GLY A 126 -8.00 9.09 -15.92
C GLY A 126 -7.10 7.86 -15.93
N HIS A 127 -5.83 7.99 -15.56
CA HIS A 127 -4.85 6.91 -15.52
C HIS A 127 -4.48 6.54 -14.09
N ALA A 128 -4.30 5.25 -13.85
CA ALA A 128 -3.80 4.73 -12.58
C ALA A 128 -2.47 4.01 -12.81
N ASP A 129 -1.49 4.34 -12.00
CA ASP A 129 -0.18 3.70 -12.00
C ASP A 129 0.12 3.14 -10.62
N ILE A 130 0.79 1.98 -10.57
CA ILE A 130 1.33 1.40 -9.35
C ILE A 130 2.84 1.41 -9.46
N ILE A 131 3.50 2.04 -8.49
CA ILE A 131 4.95 2.11 -8.43
C ILE A 131 5.39 1.35 -7.18
N THR A 132 6.26 0.35 -7.36
CA THR A 132 6.83 -0.40 -6.25
C THR A 132 8.05 0.31 -5.69
N GLY A 133 8.35 0.05 -4.42
CA GLY A 133 9.55 0.56 -3.79
C GLY A 133 9.91 -0.25 -2.55
N THR A 134 11.19 -0.38 -2.30
CA THR A 134 11.71 -1.01 -1.08
C THR A 134 12.47 0.02 -0.27
N SER A 135 12.33 -0.04 1.05
CA SER A 135 13.07 0.82 1.97
C SER A 135 13.78 -0.04 3.00
N LEU A 136 15.11 0.08 3.03
CA LEU A 136 15.97 -0.64 3.96
C LEU A 136 16.60 0.35 4.94
N ASN A 137 16.87 -0.11 6.17
CA ASN A 137 17.60 0.69 7.15
C ASN A 137 19.10 0.39 7.18
N ILE A 138 19.57 -0.41 6.21
CA ILE A 138 20.98 -0.70 5.98
C ILE A 138 21.33 -0.40 4.54
N PHE A 139 22.60 -0.14 4.26
CA PHE A 139 23.09 -0.01 2.89
C PHE A 139 23.24 -1.40 2.26
N SER A 140 22.68 -1.58 1.07
CA SER A 140 22.80 -2.82 0.30
C SER A 140 22.78 -2.52 -1.19
N LEU A 141 23.65 -3.18 -1.94
CA LEU A 141 23.66 -3.16 -3.41
C LEU A 141 22.92 -4.37 -3.99
N ASP A 142 22.49 -5.30 -3.13
CA ASP A 142 21.74 -6.49 -3.55
C ASP A 142 20.31 -6.10 -3.94
N LYS A 143 19.90 -6.47 -5.14
CA LYS A 143 18.58 -6.20 -5.70
C LYS A 143 17.63 -7.41 -5.68
N THR A 144 18.02 -8.47 -4.99
CA THR A 144 17.20 -9.70 -4.91
C THR A 144 15.81 -9.41 -4.34
N LEU A 145 15.75 -8.65 -3.24
CA LEU A 145 14.46 -8.29 -2.62
C LEU A 145 13.63 -7.39 -3.54
N ASP A 146 14.25 -6.39 -4.17
CA ASP A 146 13.56 -5.49 -5.10
C ASP A 146 12.91 -6.29 -6.23
N THR A 147 13.67 -7.19 -6.85
CA THR A 147 13.20 -8.05 -7.94
C THR A 147 12.08 -8.98 -7.49
N ALA A 148 12.24 -9.58 -6.31
CA ALA A 148 11.24 -10.48 -5.74
C ALA A 148 9.93 -9.75 -5.44
N PHE A 149 10.01 -8.55 -4.89
CA PHE A 149 8.84 -7.73 -4.59
C PHE A 149 8.13 -7.27 -5.86
N ASP A 150 8.88 -6.81 -6.86
CA ASP A 150 8.33 -6.44 -8.16
C ASP A 150 7.56 -7.61 -8.79
N SER A 151 8.13 -8.81 -8.75
CA SER A 151 7.49 -10.02 -9.26
C SER A 151 6.25 -10.40 -8.44
N TYR A 152 6.33 -10.25 -7.13
CA TYR A 152 5.18 -10.48 -6.24
C TYR A 152 4.00 -9.59 -6.59
N ILE A 153 4.23 -8.29 -6.80
CA ILE A 153 3.16 -7.34 -7.13
C ILE A 153 2.57 -7.64 -8.51
N LYS A 154 3.40 -7.97 -9.50
CA LYS A 154 2.89 -8.38 -10.83
C LYS A 154 1.98 -9.60 -10.73
N LYS A 155 2.41 -10.61 -9.99
CA LYS A 155 1.62 -11.82 -9.79
C LYS A 155 0.34 -11.52 -9.01
N PHE A 156 0.44 -10.73 -7.97
CA PHE A 156 -0.72 -10.32 -7.17
C PHE A 156 -1.80 -9.66 -8.03
N LEU A 157 -1.42 -8.70 -8.88
CA LEU A 157 -2.35 -8.02 -9.78
C LEU A 157 -2.95 -8.99 -10.80
N ALA A 158 -2.12 -9.84 -11.40
CA ALA A 158 -2.57 -10.83 -12.38
C ALA A 158 -3.56 -11.83 -11.78
N ASP A 159 -3.29 -12.32 -10.56
CA ASP A 159 -4.16 -13.26 -9.86
C ASP A 159 -5.53 -12.63 -9.51
N LYS A 160 -5.59 -11.31 -9.41
CA LYS A 160 -6.83 -10.57 -9.18
C LYS A 160 -7.53 -10.15 -10.48
N GLY A 161 -6.97 -10.51 -11.62
CA GLY A 161 -7.52 -10.14 -12.93
C GLY A 161 -7.29 -8.68 -13.32
N LEU A 162 -6.32 -8.02 -12.69
CA LEU A 162 -5.97 -6.64 -12.97
C LEU A 162 -4.83 -6.59 -14.00
N GLU A 163 -5.17 -6.20 -15.22
CA GLU A 163 -4.22 -6.10 -16.31
C GLU A 163 -3.42 -4.79 -16.22
N PHE A 164 -2.16 -4.88 -16.61
CA PHE A 164 -1.23 -3.75 -16.59
C PHE A 164 -0.22 -3.85 -17.74
N GLU A 165 0.48 -2.76 -17.97
CA GLU A 165 1.60 -2.68 -18.92
C GLU A 165 2.78 -1.88 -18.34
#